data_989a90d592a9fc4f29712cf9641eae0d
#
_entry.id   989a90d592a9fc4f29712cf9641eae0d
#
_cell.length_a   1.000
_cell.length_b   1.000
_cell.length_c   1.000
_cell.angle_alpha   90.00
_cell.angle_beta   90.00
_cell.angle_gamma   90.00
#
_symmetry.space_group_name_H-M   'P 1'
#
loop_
_entity.id
_entity.type
_entity.pdbx_description
1 polymer ?
#
loop_
_entity_poly.entity_id
_entity_poly.type
_entity_poly.pdbx_seq_one_letter_code
_entity_poly.pdbx_strand_id
1 'polypeptide(L)'
;MPLTKIILAGKRSKAEELYEFLHNAILDGIFEPNERVIEENIAAMASVSRTPVREAIRRLEADNLVQDTGQGLVIGSVSPDELAELCTVREVLEGLASRLAATARSEIDVLNLQNILHDYQQATEKQDIQRLVTLNHAFHETIWQAARNRYLFRELITLRRNIERLQKTTLSEPRRQREALAQHKAVLEAIINRDGDTAERLAHQHFREAMALRLKMERLTEAVNDPSKL
;
A
#
# COMPACT_ATOMS: atom_id res chain seq x y z
N MET A 1 -19.63 12.12 -5.98
CA MET A 1 -18.64 11.51 -6.91
C MET A 1 -17.98 12.60 -7.74
N PRO A 2 -16.67 12.78 -7.64
CA PRO A 2 -15.94 13.85 -8.33
C PRO A 2 -15.71 13.60 -9.83
N LEU A 3 -15.98 12.38 -10.31
CA LEU A 3 -15.74 11.97 -11.69
C LEU A 3 -16.98 12.21 -12.58
N THR A 4 -16.79 12.85 -13.72
CA THR A 4 -17.85 13.07 -14.71
C THR A 4 -17.83 12.05 -15.85
N LYS A 5 -16.69 11.41 -16.12
CA LYS A 5 -16.52 10.43 -17.20
C LYS A 5 -15.38 9.47 -16.94
N ILE A 6 -15.59 8.17 -17.25
CA ILE A 6 -14.58 7.13 -17.25
C ILE A 6 -14.27 6.75 -18.70
N ILE A 7 -13.01 6.81 -19.09
CA ILE A 7 -12.56 6.45 -20.43
C ILE A 7 -11.86 5.11 -20.36
N LEU A 8 -12.44 4.09 -21.01
CA LEU A 8 -11.85 2.75 -21.11
C LEU A 8 -11.00 2.69 -22.39
N ALA A 9 -9.81 2.09 -22.28
CA ALA A 9 -8.84 2.02 -23.37
C ALA A 9 -9.20 0.99 -24.46
N GLY A 10 -10.11 0.05 -24.16
CA GLY A 10 -10.55 -1.01 -25.06
C GLY A 10 -9.52 -2.10 -25.33
N LYS A 11 -8.49 -2.20 -24.49
CA LYS A 11 -7.40 -3.20 -24.62
C LYS A 11 -7.68 -4.51 -23.90
N ARG A 12 -8.61 -4.51 -22.94
CA ARG A 12 -8.98 -5.65 -22.09
C ARG A 12 -10.51 -5.74 -21.98
N SER A 13 -11.01 -6.66 -21.15
CA SER A 13 -12.45 -6.68 -20.86
C SER A 13 -12.89 -5.38 -20.17
N LYS A 14 -14.12 -4.93 -20.43
CA LYS A 14 -14.65 -3.72 -19.78
C LYS A 14 -14.66 -3.82 -18.26
N ALA A 15 -14.86 -5.03 -17.72
CA ALA A 15 -14.81 -5.27 -16.28
C ALA A 15 -13.39 -5.09 -15.70
N GLU A 16 -12.39 -5.58 -16.44
CA GLU A 16 -10.99 -5.45 -16.02
C GLU A 16 -10.51 -4.00 -16.06
N GLU A 17 -10.82 -3.27 -17.13
CA GLU A 17 -10.47 -1.85 -17.24
C GLU A 17 -11.21 -1.00 -16.19
N LEU A 18 -12.48 -1.31 -15.90
CA LEU A 18 -13.24 -0.66 -14.82
C LEU A 18 -12.63 -0.94 -13.45
N TYR A 19 -12.28 -2.20 -13.18
CA TYR A 19 -11.63 -2.56 -11.93
C TYR A 19 -10.33 -1.78 -11.75
N GLU A 20 -9.44 -1.78 -12.74
CA GLU A 20 -8.16 -1.06 -12.67
C GLU A 20 -8.37 0.45 -12.47
N PHE A 21 -9.32 1.04 -13.19
CA PHE A 21 -9.62 2.46 -13.06
C PHE A 21 -10.13 2.80 -11.66
N LEU A 22 -11.15 2.08 -11.17
CA LEU A 22 -11.76 2.32 -9.86
C LEU A 22 -10.77 2.02 -8.73
N HIS A 23 -10.00 0.94 -8.85
CA HIS A 23 -8.94 0.58 -7.92
C HIS A 23 -7.95 1.75 -7.74
N ASN A 24 -7.40 2.26 -8.83
CA ASN A 24 -6.45 3.38 -8.78
C ASN A 24 -7.11 4.65 -8.25
N ALA A 25 -8.34 4.96 -8.69
CA ALA A 25 -9.07 6.14 -8.24
C ALA A 25 -9.38 6.12 -6.72
N ILE A 26 -9.62 4.94 -6.15
CA ILE A 26 -9.79 4.78 -4.69
C ILE A 26 -8.45 5.00 -3.98
N LEU A 27 -7.37 4.41 -4.45
CA LEU A 27 -6.04 4.56 -3.84
C LEU A 27 -5.49 5.98 -3.97
N ASP A 28 -5.80 6.68 -5.07
CA ASP A 28 -5.44 8.08 -5.30
C ASP A 28 -6.31 9.08 -4.50
N GLY A 29 -7.28 8.57 -3.73
CA GLY A 29 -8.16 9.41 -2.89
C GLY A 29 -9.19 10.23 -3.69
N ILE A 30 -9.51 9.82 -4.91
CA ILE A 30 -10.57 10.44 -5.70
C ILE A 30 -11.95 10.14 -5.10
N PHE A 31 -12.07 8.99 -4.45
CA PHE A 31 -13.24 8.59 -3.67
C PHE A 31 -12.91 8.64 -2.19
N GLU A 32 -13.80 9.24 -1.41
CA GLU A 32 -13.63 9.34 0.04
C GLU A 32 -14.01 8.02 0.74
N PRO A 33 -13.35 7.64 1.85
CA PRO A 33 -13.80 6.53 2.68
C PRO A 33 -15.27 6.70 3.08
N ASN A 34 -16.02 5.59 3.05
CA ASN A 34 -17.47 5.56 3.29
C ASN A 34 -18.34 6.29 2.23
N GLU A 35 -17.75 6.81 1.14
CA GLU A 35 -18.53 7.34 0.03
C GLU A 35 -19.38 6.23 -0.62
N ARG A 36 -20.64 6.51 -0.94
CA ARG A 36 -21.55 5.55 -1.57
C ARG A 36 -21.12 5.20 -2.99
N VAL A 37 -21.06 3.90 -3.27
CA VAL A 37 -20.81 3.34 -4.59
C VAL A 37 -22.15 2.97 -5.25
N ILE A 38 -22.51 3.69 -6.31
CA ILE A 38 -23.76 3.48 -7.05
C ILE A 38 -23.44 2.91 -8.43
N GLU A 39 -23.79 1.63 -8.66
CA GLU A 39 -23.51 0.91 -9.90
C GLU A 39 -24.01 1.64 -11.15
N GLU A 40 -25.19 2.23 -11.06
CA GLU A 40 -25.82 2.99 -12.16
C GLU A 40 -24.98 4.21 -12.57
N ASN A 41 -24.43 4.92 -11.58
CA ASN A 41 -23.60 6.09 -11.83
C ASN A 41 -22.29 5.69 -12.54
N ILE A 42 -21.66 4.62 -12.07
CA ILE A 42 -20.43 4.07 -12.69
C ILE A 42 -20.72 3.61 -14.12
N ALA A 43 -21.83 2.89 -14.34
CA ALA A 43 -22.24 2.42 -15.66
C ALA A 43 -22.46 3.59 -16.64
N ALA A 44 -23.14 4.65 -16.19
CA ALA A 44 -23.37 5.86 -16.97
C ALA A 44 -22.05 6.59 -17.29
N MET A 45 -21.16 6.80 -16.31
CA MET A 45 -19.88 7.47 -16.51
C MET A 45 -18.95 6.72 -17.47
N ALA A 46 -18.96 5.38 -17.42
CA ALA A 46 -18.15 4.53 -18.29
C ALA A 46 -18.83 4.19 -19.63
N SER A 47 -20.09 4.57 -19.82
CA SER A 47 -20.90 4.20 -21.01
C SER A 47 -20.92 2.68 -21.25
N VAL A 48 -21.17 1.89 -20.21
CA VAL A 48 -21.24 0.43 -20.23
C VAL A 48 -22.56 -0.07 -19.62
N SER A 49 -22.89 -1.37 -19.81
CA SER A 49 -23.98 -2.02 -19.08
C SER A 49 -23.59 -2.27 -17.60
N ARG A 50 -24.57 -2.62 -16.75
CA ARG A 50 -24.31 -2.93 -15.33
C ARG A 50 -23.46 -4.18 -15.10
N THR A 51 -23.49 -5.15 -16.04
CA THR A 51 -22.77 -6.43 -15.88
C THR A 51 -21.27 -6.25 -15.62
N PRO A 52 -20.49 -5.55 -16.49
CA PRO A 52 -19.07 -5.32 -16.22
C PRO A 52 -18.80 -4.47 -14.96
N VAL A 53 -19.74 -3.60 -14.59
CA VAL A 53 -19.64 -2.81 -13.34
C VAL A 53 -19.73 -3.72 -12.12
N ARG A 54 -20.72 -4.62 -12.07
CA ARG A 54 -20.85 -5.58 -10.97
C ARG A 54 -19.67 -6.52 -10.85
N GLU A 55 -19.13 -6.95 -11.98
CA GLU A 55 -17.92 -7.78 -11.97
C GLU A 55 -16.71 -7.03 -11.41
N ALA A 56 -16.50 -5.78 -11.81
CA ALA A 56 -15.47 -4.94 -11.27
C ALA A 56 -15.65 -4.68 -9.76
N ILE A 57 -16.88 -4.36 -9.33
CA ILE A 57 -17.20 -4.11 -7.92
C ILE A 57 -16.95 -5.35 -7.07
N ARG A 58 -17.38 -6.55 -7.50
CA ARG A 58 -17.10 -7.80 -6.77
C ARG A 58 -15.60 -8.04 -6.55
N ARG A 59 -14.76 -7.65 -7.51
CA ARG A 59 -13.30 -7.72 -7.34
C ARG A 59 -12.81 -6.68 -6.34
N LEU A 60 -13.36 -5.46 -6.37
CA LEU A 60 -13.05 -4.43 -5.37
C LEU A 60 -13.51 -4.83 -3.97
N GLU A 61 -14.63 -5.55 -3.83
CA GLU A 61 -15.07 -6.14 -2.56
C GLU A 61 -14.10 -7.23 -2.08
N ALA A 62 -13.64 -8.11 -2.97
CA ALA A 62 -12.63 -9.13 -2.64
C ALA A 62 -11.28 -8.52 -2.21
N ASP A 63 -10.96 -7.32 -2.72
CA ASP A 63 -9.79 -6.53 -2.30
C ASP A 63 -10.11 -5.61 -1.11
N ASN A 64 -11.32 -5.71 -0.51
CA ASN A 64 -11.82 -4.86 0.56
C ASN A 64 -11.84 -3.34 0.26
N LEU A 65 -11.76 -2.94 -1.01
CA LEU A 65 -11.83 -1.53 -1.45
C LEU A 65 -13.26 -1.00 -1.49
N VAL A 66 -14.23 -1.90 -1.58
CA VAL A 66 -15.68 -1.63 -1.49
C VAL A 66 -16.26 -2.58 -0.46
N GLN A 67 -17.23 -2.12 0.33
CA GLN A 67 -17.89 -2.91 1.37
C GLN A 67 -19.41 -2.77 1.23
N ASP A 68 -20.14 -3.89 1.42
CA ASP A 68 -21.60 -3.85 1.57
C ASP A 68 -21.95 -3.66 3.06
N THR A 69 -22.58 -2.55 3.37
CA THR A 69 -23.01 -2.21 4.72
C THR A 69 -24.41 -2.73 5.08
N GLY A 70 -25.05 -3.47 4.18
CA GLY A 70 -26.47 -3.84 4.28
C GLY A 70 -27.43 -2.70 3.92
N GLN A 71 -26.93 -1.46 3.82
CA GLN A 71 -27.64 -0.28 3.32
C GLN A 71 -27.14 0.17 1.95
N GLY A 72 -26.24 -0.59 1.37
CA GLY A 72 -25.60 -0.37 0.07
C GLY A 72 -24.09 -0.42 0.12
N LEU A 73 -23.51 -0.35 -1.06
CA LEU A 73 -22.07 -0.40 -1.26
C LEU A 73 -21.43 0.96 -0.91
N VAL A 74 -20.31 0.91 -0.21
CA VAL A 74 -19.49 2.09 0.13
C VAL A 74 -18.02 1.81 -0.15
N ILE A 75 -17.24 2.88 -0.34
CA ILE A 75 -15.78 2.79 -0.35
C ILE A 75 -15.31 2.32 1.02
N GLY A 76 -14.49 1.28 1.04
CA GLY A 76 -13.98 0.69 2.27
C GLY A 76 -13.12 1.67 3.05
N SER A 77 -13.27 1.66 4.36
CA SER A 77 -12.40 2.35 5.32
C SER A 77 -11.67 1.32 6.18
N VAL A 78 -10.52 1.71 6.72
CA VAL A 78 -9.76 0.90 7.68
C VAL A 78 -9.83 1.62 9.02
N SER A 79 -10.42 0.98 10.02
CA SER A 79 -10.43 1.55 11.37
C SER A 79 -9.02 1.54 12.00
N PRO A 80 -8.73 2.41 12.99
CA PRO A 80 -7.44 2.37 13.70
C PRO A 80 -7.15 1.02 14.35
N ASP A 81 -8.17 0.31 14.84
CA ASP A 81 -8.01 -1.00 15.44
C ASP A 81 -7.68 -2.06 14.37
N GLU A 82 -8.43 -2.10 13.26
CA GLU A 82 -8.13 -2.96 12.12
C GLU A 82 -6.72 -2.69 11.58
N LEU A 83 -6.33 -1.41 11.48
CA LEU A 83 -4.98 -1.03 11.09
C LEU A 83 -3.93 -1.59 12.04
N ALA A 84 -4.14 -1.51 13.35
CA ALA A 84 -3.21 -2.04 14.34
C ALA A 84 -3.05 -3.58 14.22
N GLU A 85 -4.15 -4.30 13.95
CA GLU A 85 -4.14 -5.74 13.71
C GLU A 85 -3.36 -6.09 12.42
N LEU A 86 -3.67 -5.44 11.31
CA LEU A 86 -2.94 -5.61 10.03
C LEU A 86 -1.44 -5.37 10.20
N CYS A 87 -1.08 -4.36 10.96
CA CYS A 87 0.29 -3.96 11.19
C CYS A 87 1.07 -4.96 12.03
N THR A 88 0.42 -5.54 13.03
CA THR A 88 1.03 -6.59 13.86
C THR A 88 1.44 -7.79 13.00
N VAL A 89 0.56 -8.24 12.12
CA VAL A 89 0.85 -9.36 11.21
C VAL A 89 1.94 -8.95 10.21
N ARG A 90 1.84 -7.74 9.63
CA ARG A 90 2.80 -7.27 8.64
C ARG A 90 4.20 -7.14 9.21
N GLU A 91 4.37 -6.61 10.42
CA GLU A 91 5.68 -6.49 11.09
C GLU A 91 6.40 -7.85 11.09
N VAL A 92 5.70 -8.92 11.51
CA VAL A 92 6.28 -10.27 11.58
C VAL A 92 6.67 -10.80 10.20
N LEU A 93 5.79 -10.64 9.19
CA LEU A 93 6.05 -11.16 7.84
C LEU A 93 7.16 -10.39 7.13
N GLU A 94 7.26 -9.08 7.34
CA GLU A 94 8.34 -8.24 6.78
C GLU A 94 9.71 -8.58 7.40
N GLY A 95 9.75 -8.84 8.71
CA GLY A 95 10.95 -9.34 9.37
C GLY A 95 11.39 -10.68 8.81
N LEU A 96 10.46 -11.64 8.70
CA LEU A 96 10.72 -12.95 8.09
C LEU A 96 11.22 -12.81 6.64
N ALA A 97 10.61 -11.93 5.85
CA ALA A 97 11.04 -11.70 4.47
C ALA A 97 12.48 -11.19 4.40
N SER A 98 12.85 -10.23 5.26
CA SER A 98 14.21 -9.68 5.33
C SER A 98 15.23 -10.74 5.76
N ARG A 99 14.89 -11.58 6.74
CA ARG A 99 15.71 -12.71 7.17
C ARG A 99 15.97 -13.70 6.03
N LEU A 100 14.91 -14.12 5.36
CA LEU A 100 15.01 -15.07 4.24
C LEU A 100 15.75 -14.44 3.05
N ALA A 101 15.53 -13.16 2.77
CA ALA A 101 16.26 -12.44 1.73
C ALA A 101 17.77 -12.42 2.00
N ALA A 102 18.20 -12.19 3.25
CA ALA A 102 19.63 -12.25 3.61
C ALA A 102 20.26 -13.61 3.26
N THR A 103 19.53 -14.71 3.40
CA THR A 103 20.01 -16.06 3.09
C THR A 103 19.93 -16.37 1.59
N ALA A 104 18.83 -16.01 0.91
CA ALA A 104 18.48 -16.49 -0.42
C ALA A 104 18.77 -15.49 -1.56
N ARG A 105 19.14 -14.24 -1.24
CA ARG A 105 19.38 -13.17 -2.23
C ARG A 105 20.44 -13.54 -3.26
N SER A 106 20.25 -13.10 -4.50
CA SER A 106 21.27 -13.08 -5.56
C SER A 106 22.01 -11.73 -5.57
N GLU A 107 23.12 -11.64 -6.31
CA GLU A 107 23.83 -10.37 -6.52
C GLU A 107 22.97 -9.36 -7.31
N ILE A 108 22.08 -9.85 -8.18
CA ILE A 108 21.14 -9.00 -8.92
C ILE A 108 20.14 -8.36 -7.98
N ASP A 109 19.62 -9.09 -6.97
CA ASP A 109 18.71 -8.52 -5.96
C ASP A 109 19.40 -7.39 -5.18
N VAL A 110 20.68 -7.60 -4.79
CA VAL A 110 21.47 -6.57 -4.11
C VAL A 110 21.63 -5.33 -4.96
N LEU A 111 22.02 -5.50 -6.23
CA LEU A 111 22.20 -4.40 -7.18
C LEU A 111 20.88 -3.60 -7.35
N ASN A 112 19.76 -4.30 -7.51
CA ASN A 112 18.44 -3.66 -7.62
C ASN A 112 18.10 -2.85 -6.37
N LEU A 113 18.31 -3.41 -5.17
CA LEU A 113 18.07 -2.70 -3.91
C LEU A 113 18.96 -1.46 -3.77
N GLN A 114 20.24 -1.56 -4.16
CA GLN A 114 21.17 -0.42 -4.15
C GLN A 114 20.71 0.70 -5.10
N ASN A 115 20.28 0.37 -6.31
CA ASN A 115 19.77 1.32 -7.29
C ASN A 115 18.50 2.01 -6.78
N ILE A 116 17.56 1.23 -6.19
CA ILE A 116 16.35 1.78 -5.59
C ILE A 116 16.68 2.78 -4.47
N LEU A 117 17.63 2.47 -3.59
CA LEU A 117 18.02 3.38 -2.51
C LEU A 117 18.77 4.62 -3.00
N HIS A 118 19.53 4.50 -4.08
CA HIS A 118 20.14 5.66 -4.75
C HIS A 118 19.06 6.61 -5.26
N ASP A 119 18.06 6.10 -6.00
CA ASP A 119 16.95 6.88 -6.50
C ASP A 119 16.10 7.46 -5.35
N TYR A 120 15.89 6.67 -4.28
CA TYR A 120 15.16 7.12 -3.09
C TYR A 120 15.86 8.33 -2.43
N GLN A 121 17.17 8.31 -2.34
CA GLN A 121 17.94 9.44 -1.82
C GLN A 121 17.73 10.70 -2.67
N GLN A 122 17.80 10.57 -4.00
CA GLN A 122 17.55 11.71 -4.91
C GLN A 122 16.11 12.26 -4.78
N ALA A 123 15.12 11.35 -4.65
CA ALA A 123 13.73 11.77 -4.43
C ALA A 123 13.54 12.47 -3.08
N THR A 124 14.27 12.05 -2.03
CA THR A 124 14.28 12.72 -0.72
C THR A 124 14.83 14.15 -0.81
N GLU A 125 15.92 14.35 -1.54
CA GLU A 125 16.54 15.67 -1.75
C GLU A 125 15.60 16.61 -2.53
N LYS A 126 14.84 16.06 -3.48
CA LYS A 126 13.85 16.80 -4.29
C LYS A 126 12.49 16.96 -3.63
N GLN A 127 12.27 16.32 -2.47
CA GLN A 127 10.96 16.24 -1.80
C GLN A 127 9.84 15.69 -2.70
N ASP A 128 10.17 14.78 -3.61
CA ASP A 128 9.21 14.14 -4.51
C ASP A 128 8.51 12.97 -3.80
N ILE A 129 7.41 13.30 -3.12
CA ILE A 129 6.65 12.35 -2.30
C ILE A 129 6.12 11.18 -3.14
N GLN A 130 5.61 11.46 -4.35
CA GLN A 130 5.07 10.42 -5.22
C GLN A 130 6.15 9.40 -5.63
N ARG A 131 7.31 9.90 -5.99
CA ARG A 131 8.46 9.06 -6.32
C ARG A 131 8.94 8.27 -5.10
N LEU A 132 8.98 8.91 -3.91
CA LEU A 132 9.33 8.24 -2.66
C LEU A 132 8.41 7.07 -2.33
N VAL A 133 7.09 7.23 -2.48
CA VAL A 133 6.13 6.15 -2.27
C VAL A 133 6.38 4.99 -3.22
N THR A 134 6.56 5.28 -4.52
CA THR A 134 6.86 4.27 -5.54
C THR A 134 8.13 3.49 -5.21
N LEU A 135 9.21 4.20 -4.84
CA LEU A 135 10.50 3.58 -4.51
C LEU A 135 10.46 2.80 -3.19
N ASN A 136 9.70 3.28 -2.21
CA ASN A 136 9.45 2.55 -0.97
C ASN A 136 8.80 1.19 -1.24
N HIS A 137 7.77 1.18 -2.07
CA HIS A 137 7.10 -0.08 -2.47
C HIS A 137 8.06 -0.99 -3.24
N ALA A 138 8.81 -0.46 -4.18
CA ALA A 138 9.80 -1.23 -4.95
C ALA A 138 10.88 -1.85 -4.05
N PHE A 139 11.36 -1.12 -3.04
CA PHE A 139 12.35 -1.62 -2.09
C PHE A 139 11.84 -2.84 -1.33
N HIS A 140 10.68 -2.73 -0.69
CA HIS A 140 10.11 -3.84 0.07
C HIS A 140 9.75 -5.03 -0.82
N GLU A 141 9.15 -4.80 -1.98
CA GLU A 141 8.80 -5.86 -2.91
C GLU A 141 10.03 -6.61 -3.42
N THR A 142 11.14 -5.91 -3.67
CA THR A 142 12.41 -6.55 -4.06
C THR A 142 12.93 -7.45 -2.93
N ILE A 143 12.84 -7.05 -1.66
CA ILE A 143 13.17 -7.90 -0.50
C ILE A 143 12.27 -9.14 -0.47
N TRP A 144 10.94 -8.99 -0.65
CA TRP A 144 10.01 -10.13 -0.64
C TRP A 144 10.30 -11.12 -1.77
N GLN A 145 10.69 -10.64 -2.95
CA GLN A 145 11.12 -11.49 -4.07
C GLN A 145 12.44 -12.19 -3.75
N ALA A 146 13.39 -11.47 -3.15
CA ALA A 146 14.69 -12.01 -2.74
C ALA A 146 14.57 -13.09 -1.64
N ALA A 147 13.51 -13.08 -0.84
CA ALA A 147 13.20 -14.11 0.16
C ALA A 147 12.90 -15.50 -0.45
N ARG A 148 12.65 -15.57 -1.76
CA ARG A 148 12.37 -16.82 -2.52
C ARG A 148 11.24 -17.67 -1.92
N ASN A 149 10.29 -17.05 -1.22
CA ASN A 149 9.12 -17.71 -0.62
C ASN A 149 7.84 -17.16 -1.25
N ARG A 150 7.27 -17.92 -2.20
CA ARG A 150 6.06 -17.51 -2.94
C ARG A 150 4.82 -17.31 -2.07
N TYR A 151 4.70 -18.03 -0.96
CA TYR A 151 3.55 -17.91 -0.05
C TYR A 151 3.67 -16.61 0.75
N LEU A 152 4.84 -16.36 1.35
CA LEU A 152 5.13 -15.11 2.05
C LEU A 152 4.93 -13.89 1.13
N PHE A 153 5.40 -13.96 -0.10
CA PHE A 153 5.22 -12.90 -1.10
C PHE A 153 3.73 -12.57 -1.33
N ARG A 154 2.89 -13.59 -1.51
CA ARG A 154 1.45 -13.40 -1.74
C ARG A 154 0.75 -12.75 -0.55
N GLU A 155 1.06 -13.19 0.67
CA GLU A 155 0.47 -12.61 1.87
C GLU A 155 0.92 -11.14 2.06
N LEU A 156 2.18 -10.82 1.83
CA LEU A 156 2.70 -9.45 1.91
C LEU A 156 2.07 -8.52 0.87
N ILE A 157 1.84 -8.98 -0.37
CA ILE A 157 1.09 -8.23 -1.39
C ILE A 157 -0.34 -7.94 -0.91
N THR A 158 -1.03 -8.93 -0.33
CA THR A 158 -2.40 -8.77 0.17
C THR A 158 -2.45 -7.75 1.32
N LEU A 159 -1.54 -7.85 2.29
CA LEU A 159 -1.45 -6.90 3.40
C LEU A 159 -1.11 -5.48 2.93
N ARG A 160 -0.19 -5.35 1.96
CA ARG A 160 0.13 -4.04 1.36
C ARG A 160 -1.11 -3.38 0.78
N ARG A 161 -1.88 -4.08 -0.04
CA ARG A 161 -3.11 -3.56 -0.65
C ARG A 161 -4.11 -3.06 0.39
N ASN A 162 -4.25 -3.78 1.51
CA ASN A 162 -5.12 -3.35 2.60
C ASN A 162 -4.67 -2.03 3.24
N ILE A 163 -3.37 -1.79 3.34
CA ILE A 163 -2.80 -0.57 3.92
C ILE A 163 -2.78 0.59 2.91
N GLU A 164 -2.62 0.31 1.62
CA GLU A 164 -2.66 1.31 0.54
C GLU A 164 -4.02 2.01 0.41
N ARG A 165 -5.10 1.41 0.94
CA ARG A 165 -6.41 2.06 1.08
C ARG A 165 -6.38 3.32 1.95
N LEU A 166 -5.36 3.45 2.81
CA LEU A 166 -5.14 4.65 3.61
C LEU A 166 -4.48 5.70 2.72
N GLN A 167 -5.23 6.73 2.37
CA GLN A 167 -4.85 7.76 1.40
C GLN A 167 -3.59 8.56 1.78
N LYS A 168 -3.27 8.65 3.07
CA LYS A 168 -2.11 9.41 3.55
C LYS A 168 -0.90 8.52 3.73
N THR A 169 0.23 8.91 3.16
CA THR A 169 1.51 8.23 3.38
C THR A 169 2.28 8.86 4.54
N THR A 170 2.97 8.05 5.34
CA THR A 170 3.88 8.57 6.38
C THR A 170 5.08 9.31 5.77
N LEU A 171 5.36 9.11 4.49
CA LEU A 171 6.43 9.78 3.74
C LEU A 171 6.08 11.23 3.37
N SER A 172 4.86 11.72 3.68
CA SER A 172 4.55 13.15 3.65
C SER A 172 5.37 13.96 4.66
N GLU A 173 5.88 13.32 5.73
CA GLU A 173 6.69 13.94 6.76
C GLU A 173 8.19 13.93 6.38
N PRO A 174 8.84 15.10 6.19
CA PRO A 174 10.26 15.16 5.75
C PRO A 174 11.23 14.46 6.70
N ARG A 175 10.93 14.46 8.01
CA ARG A 175 11.71 13.72 9.00
C ARG A 175 11.64 12.22 8.73
N ARG A 176 10.43 11.69 8.46
CA ARG A 176 10.22 10.27 8.19
C ARG A 176 10.90 9.80 6.90
N GLN A 177 10.99 10.65 5.87
CA GLN A 177 11.69 10.33 4.63
C GLN A 177 13.17 9.99 4.91
N ARG A 178 13.86 10.82 5.71
CA ARG A 178 15.27 10.61 6.05
C ARG A 178 15.47 9.40 6.96
N GLU A 179 14.59 9.21 7.95
CA GLU A 179 14.61 8.05 8.85
C GLU A 179 14.40 6.75 8.06
N ALA A 180 13.41 6.70 7.16
CA ALA A 180 13.15 5.55 6.32
C ALA A 180 14.36 5.20 5.43
N LEU A 181 14.99 6.19 4.80
CA LEU A 181 16.19 5.96 3.99
C LEU A 181 17.34 5.36 4.82
N ALA A 182 17.58 5.88 6.04
CA ALA A 182 18.61 5.35 6.91
C ALA A 182 18.31 3.90 7.35
N GLN A 183 17.06 3.61 7.69
CA GLN A 183 16.62 2.28 8.07
C GLN A 183 16.69 1.28 6.90
N HIS A 184 16.26 1.68 5.69
CA HIS A 184 16.39 0.84 4.50
C HIS A 184 17.86 0.52 4.18
N LYS A 185 18.77 1.50 4.30
CA LYS A 185 20.22 1.27 4.13
C LYS A 185 20.74 0.24 5.13
N ALA A 186 20.33 0.33 6.39
CA ALA A 186 20.74 -0.61 7.43
C ALA A 186 20.20 -2.05 7.18
N VAL A 187 18.94 -2.17 6.75
CA VAL A 187 18.36 -3.49 6.36
C VAL A 187 19.12 -4.07 5.17
N LEU A 188 19.39 -3.26 4.14
CA LEU A 188 20.14 -3.72 2.96
C LEU A 188 21.55 -4.18 3.34
N GLU A 189 22.24 -3.46 4.22
CA GLU A 189 23.58 -3.84 4.69
C GLU A 189 23.56 -5.21 5.38
N ALA A 190 22.59 -5.46 6.27
CA ALA A 190 22.41 -6.78 6.89
C ALA A 190 22.13 -7.87 5.85
N ILE A 191 21.32 -7.59 4.82
CA ILE A 191 21.05 -8.52 3.71
C ILE A 191 22.34 -8.80 2.90
N ILE A 192 23.14 -7.77 2.60
CA ILE A 192 24.44 -7.93 1.89
C ILE A 192 25.37 -8.82 2.70
N ASN A 193 25.45 -8.62 4.01
CA ASN A 193 26.32 -9.38 4.90
C ASN A 193 25.77 -10.79 5.25
N ARG A 194 24.62 -11.18 4.68
CA ARG A 194 23.91 -12.43 4.97
C ARG A 194 23.56 -12.63 6.44
N ASP A 195 23.41 -11.52 7.19
CA ASP A 195 23.00 -11.51 8.58
C ASP A 195 21.47 -11.45 8.69
N GLY A 196 20.85 -12.63 8.66
CA GLY A 196 19.40 -12.77 8.69
C GLY A 196 18.78 -12.26 9.99
N ASP A 197 19.42 -12.50 11.13
CA ASP A 197 18.91 -12.10 12.43
C ASP A 197 18.90 -10.57 12.59
N THR A 198 19.95 -9.90 12.13
CA THR A 198 20.00 -8.44 12.11
C THR A 198 19.03 -7.86 11.09
N ALA A 199 18.89 -8.45 9.88
CA ALA A 199 17.94 -8.01 8.87
C ALA A 199 16.50 -8.06 9.38
N GLU A 200 16.09 -9.17 10.04
CA GLU A 200 14.79 -9.34 10.67
C GLU A 200 14.53 -8.28 11.74
N ARG A 201 15.44 -8.12 12.68
CA ARG A 201 15.31 -7.16 13.78
C ARG A 201 15.18 -5.71 13.28
N LEU A 202 16.00 -5.32 12.30
CA LEU A 202 15.94 -3.98 11.70
C LEU A 202 14.66 -3.74 10.91
N ALA A 203 14.17 -4.76 10.19
CA ALA A 203 12.90 -4.68 9.49
C ALA A 203 11.74 -4.53 10.48
N HIS A 204 11.68 -5.32 11.55
CA HIS A 204 10.69 -5.15 12.62
C HIS A 204 10.69 -3.74 13.19
N GLN A 205 11.87 -3.18 13.51
CA GLN A 205 11.97 -1.82 14.02
C GLN A 205 11.44 -0.79 13.02
N HIS A 206 11.84 -0.90 11.74
CA HIS A 206 11.38 -0.01 10.67
C HIS A 206 9.86 0.01 10.54
N PHE A 207 9.21 -1.18 10.51
CA PHE A 207 7.76 -1.29 10.38
C PHE A 207 7.04 -0.81 11.62
N ARG A 208 7.52 -1.12 12.81
CA ARG A 208 6.95 -0.64 14.08
C ARG A 208 6.94 0.89 14.17
N GLU A 209 8.04 1.54 13.81
CA GLU A 209 8.15 3.01 13.82
C GLU A 209 7.26 3.66 12.75
N ALA A 210 7.25 3.10 11.52
CA ALA A 210 6.35 3.57 10.47
C ALA A 210 4.89 3.47 10.88
N MET A 211 4.55 2.41 11.58
CA MET A 211 3.20 2.10 12.02
C MET A 211 2.73 2.98 13.17
N ALA A 212 3.60 3.20 14.17
CA ALA A 212 3.30 4.13 15.25
C ALA A 212 2.97 5.53 14.71
N LEU A 213 3.73 5.99 13.70
CA LEU A 213 3.43 7.25 13.02
C LEU A 213 2.12 7.20 12.26
N ARG A 214 1.84 6.11 11.53
CA ARG A 214 0.59 5.92 10.79
C ARG A 214 -0.63 5.98 11.70
N LEU A 215 -0.65 5.22 12.79
CA LEU A 215 -1.73 5.22 13.78
C LEU A 215 -1.94 6.60 14.40
N LYS A 216 -0.87 7.35 14.66
CA LYS A 216 -0.97 8.73 15.12
C LYS A 216 -1.64 9.64 14.08
N MET A 217 -1.29 9.50 12.82
CA MET A 217 -1.89 10.29 11.72
C MET A 217 -3.38 9.98 11.54
N GLU A 218 -3.77 8.70 11.61
CA GLU A 218 -5.18 8.30 11.48
C GLU A 218 -6.04 8.83 12.65
N ARG A 219 -5.57 8.70 13.90
CA ARG A 219 -6.27 9.24 15.08
C ARG A 219 -6.44 10.75 14.99
N LEU A 220 -5.44 11.48 14.51
CA LEU A 220 -5.55 12.94 14.32
C LEU A 220 -6.58 13.28 13.24
N THR A 221 -6.69 12.47 12.19
CA THR A 221 -7.69 12.67 11.13
C THR A 221 -9.10 12.39 11.65
N GLU A 222 -9.30 11.32 12.41
CA GLU A 222 -10.60 11.03 13.05
C GLU A 222 -11.02 12.14 14.01
N ALA A 223 -10.12 12.64 14.85
CA ALA A 223 -10.41 13.72 15.80
C ALA A 223 -10.81 15.03 15.10
N VAL A 224 -10.23 15.33 13.93
CA VAL A 224 -10.63 16.50 13.12
C VAL A 224 -12.01 16.30 12.50
N ASN A 225 -12.34 15.08 12.06
CA ASN A 225 -13.61 14.77 11.41
C ASN A 225 -14.76 14.54 12.42
N ASP A 226 -14.47 14.17 13.67
CA ASP A 226 -15.42 13.97 14.75
C ASP A 226 -14.86 14.51 16.09
N PRO A 227 -15.04 15.82 16.35
CA PRO A 227 -14.56 16.44 17.60
C PRO A 227 -15.13 15.83 18.89
N SER A 228 -16.18 15.02 18.82
CA SER A 228 -16.78 14.35 20.00
C SER A 228 -15.92 13.18 20.52
N LYS A 229 -14.90 12.77 19.78
CA LYS A 229 -13.97 11.68 20.13
C LYS A 229 -12.65 12.16 20.79
N LEU A 230 -12.55 13.46 21.07
CA LEU A 230 -11.49 14.08 21.87
C LEU A 230 -11.87 14.06 23.35
#